data_32b0cfb74a20d1549aa153a110361caa
#
_entry.id   32b0cfb74a20d1549aa153a110361caa
#
_cell.length_a   1.000
_cell.length_b   1.000
_cell.length_c   1.000
_cell.angle_alpha   90.00
_cell.angle_beta   90.00
_cell.angle_gamma   90.00
#
_symmetry.space_group_name_H-M   'P 1'
#
loop_
_entity.id
_entity.type
_entity.pdbx_description
1 polymer ?
#
loop_
_entity_poly.entity_id
_entity_poly.type
_entity_poly.pdbx_seq_one_letter_code
_entity_poly.pdbx_strand_id
1 'polypeptide(L)'
;MNFAFFPLHDGQDLDLGNVSIRVLHTPGHTPESICLLVTDKTRGPEPWFLLTGDTLFVGAVGRPDLPGRAHTSAAELYESLHSKLLCLPETLEIYPTHFAGSACGAGMSGKPCTTLAFERRFNPLLSVSKEEFISTVTNNLPPKPAEMEEILRSNRGLR
;
A
#
# COMPACT_ATOMS: atom_id res chain seq x y z
N MET A 1 -20.35 -8.68 1.72
CA MET A 1 -20.68 -7.24 1.88
C MET A 1 -22.18 -7.07 1.62
N ASN A 2 -22.86 -6.22 2.40
CA ASN A 2 -24.31 -6.01 2.30
C ASN A 2 -24.69 -4.75 1.49
N PHE A 3 -23.84 -4.34 0.56
CA PHE A 3 -24.08 -3.22 -0.34
C PHE A 3 -23.57 -3.56 -1.75
N ALA A 4 -24.14 -2.89 -2.77
CA ALA A 4 -23.66 -3.03 -4.14
C ALA A 4 -22.25 -2.41 -4.27
N PHE A 5 -21.35 -3.11 -4.94
CA PHE A 5 -20.02 -2.64 -5.22
C PHE A 5 -19.54 -3.13 -6.59
N PHE A 6 -18.58 -2.43 -7.14
CA PHE A 6 -17.87 -2.82 -8.35
C PHE A 6 -16.54 -3.47 -7.94
N PRO A 7 -16.34 -4.77 -8.23
CA PRO A 7 -15.04 -5.39 -7.95
C PRO A 7 -13.98 -4.82 -8.90
N LEU A 8 -12.82 -4.50 -8.35
CA LEU A 8 -11.64 -4.14 -9.12
C LEU A 8 -10.68 -5.33 -9.16
N HIS A 9 -10.07 -5.55 -10.33
CA HIS A 9 -9.15 -6.66 -10.55
C HIS A 9 -7.74 -6.16 -10.83
N ASP A 10 -6.75 -6.98 -10.49
CA ASP A 10 -5.34 -6.70 -10.76
C ASP A 10 -5.11 -6.47 -12.27
N GLY A 11 -4.41 -5.39 -12.60
CA GLY A 11 -4.14 -4.99 -13.99
C GLY A 11 -5.33 -4.33 -14.71
N GLN A 12 -6.48 -4.15 -14.05
CA GLN A 12 -7.62 -3.46 -14.65
C GLN A 12 -7.31 -1.98 -14.83
N ASP A 13 -7.65 -1.45 -16.02
CA ASP A 13 -7.59 -0.02 -16.30
C ASP A 13 -8.97 0.63 -16.14
N LEU A 14 -8.98 1.79 -15.50
CA LEU A 14 -10.13 2.68 -15.37
C LEU A 14 -9.82 3.96 -16.15
N ASP A 15 -10.57 4.22 -17.23
CA ASP A 15 -10.37 5.40 -18.07
C ASP A 15 -11.30 6.55 -17.67
N LEU A 16 -10.74 7.71 -17.39
CA LEU A 16 -11.41 8.94 -17.03
C LEU A 16 -11.00 10.05 -18.02
N GLY A 17 -11.44 9.93 -19.26
CA GLY A 17 -11.04 10.82 -20.34
C GLY A 17 -9.55 10.69 -20.67
N ASN A 18 -8.77 11.73 -20.38
CA ASN A 18 -7.33 11.71 -20.61
C ASN A 18 -6.51 11.09 -19.47
N VAL A 19 -7.17 10.67 -18.39
CA VAL A 19 -6.52 10.00 -17.26
C VAL A 19 -6.83 8.52 -17.31
N SER A 20 -5.80 7.67 -17.20
CA SER A 20 -5.93 6.23 -17.01
C SER A 20 -5.40 5.85 -15.64
N ILE A 21 -6.14 5.00 -14.93
CA ILE A 21 -5.78 4.51 -13.61
C ILE A 21 -5.68 2.99 -13.68
N ARG A 22 -4.48 2.45 -13.52
CA ARG A 22 -4.26 1.00 -13.45
C ARG A 22 -4.30 0.51 -12.01
N VAL A 23 -5.12 -0.50 -11.77
CA VAL A 23 -5.24 -1.18 -10.49
C VAL A 23 -4.09 -2.18 -10.33
N LEU A 24 -3.36 -2.09 -9.23
CA LEU A 24 -2.35 -3.06 -8.81
C LEU A 24 -2.83 -3.69 -7.50
N HIS A 25 -3.17 -4.98 -7.51
CA HIS A 25 -3.49 -5.69 -6.27
C HIS A 25 -2.22 -5.91 -5.46
N THR A 26 -2.18 -5.34 -4.27
CA THR A 26 -0.99 -5.30 -3.39
C THR A 26 -1.34 -5.80 -1.99
N PRO A 27 -1.69 -7.11 -1.84
CA PRO A 27 -2.04 -7.67 -0.54
C PRO A 27 -0.89 -7.58 0.46
N GLY A 28 -1.25 -7.53 1.75
CA GLY A 28 -0.30 -7.49 2.86
C GLY A 28 -0.82 -6.70 4.04
N HIS A 29 -1.03 -5.39 3.91
CA HIS A 29 -1.72 -4.60 4.93
C HIS A 29 -3.14 -5.15 5.18
N THR A 30 -3.89 -5.31 4.09
CA THR A 30 -5.11 -6.13 4.05
C THR A 30 -5.09 -7.04 2.81
N PRO A 31 -5.90 -8.12 2.78
CA PRO A 31 -5.95 -9.02 1.61
C PRO A 31 -6.45 -8.33 0.33
N GLU A 32 -7.28 -7.31 0.48
CA GLU A 32 -7.89 -6.55 -0.61
C GLU A 32 -7.13 -5.27 -0.98
N SER A 33 -5.99 -5.00 -0.36
CA SER A 33 -5.21 -3.78 -0.62
C SER A 33 -4.86 -3.63 -2.09
N ILE A 34 -5.00 -2.40 -2.60
CA ILE A 34 -4.63 -2.03 -3.97
C ILE A 34 -3.77 -0.76 -3.96
N CYS A 35 -2.90 -0.65 -4.95
CA CYS A 35 -2.30 0.62 -5.37
C CYS A 35 -2.91 1.05 -6.70
N LEU A 36 -2.94 2.36 -6.95
CA LEU A 36 -3.50 2.93 -8.17
C LEU A 36 -2.41 3.69 -8.92
N LEU A 37 -2.02 3.17 -10.08
CA LEU A 37 -1.01 3.78 -10.95
C LEU A 37 -1.71 4.73 -11.93
N VAL A 38 -1.40 6.02 -11.84
CA VAL A 38 -2.09 7.08 -12.57
C VAL A 38 -1.23 7.60 -13.72
N THR A 39 -1.83 7.63 -14.91
CA THR A 39 -1.25 8.20 -16.13
C THR A 39 -2.14 9.35 -16.62
N ASP A 40 -1.58 10.53 -16.78
CA ASP A 40 -2.21 11.65 -17.49
C ASP A 40 -1.71 11.68 -18.94
N LYS A 41 -2.54 11.20 -19.85
CA LYS A 41 -2.22 11.11 -21.30
C LYS A 41 -1.95 12.48 -21.95
N THR A 42 -2.35 13.59 -21.31
CA THR A 42 -2.01 14.94 -21.79
C THR A 42 -0.56 15.31 -21.53
N ARG A 43 0.07 14.68 -20.54
CA ARG A 43 1.49 14.86 -20.19
C ARG A 43 2.41 13.90 -20.94
N GLY A 44 1.89 12.73 -21.33
CA GLY A 44 2.64 11.69 -22.03
C GLY A 44 2.11 10.29 -21.72
N PRO A 45 2.72 9.25 -22.31
CA PRO A 45 2.31 7.86 -22.10
C PRO A 45 2.82 7.26 -20.77
N GLU A 46 3.79 7.91 -20.13
CA GLU A 46 4.42 7.42 -18.91
C GLU A 46 3.53 7.65 -17.69
N PRO A 47 3.49 6.70 -16.75
CA PRO A 47 2.77 6.91 -15.50
C PRO A 47 3.40 8.06 -14.71
N TRP A 48 2.55 8.86 -14.10
CA TRP A 48 2.96 10.06 -13.37
C TRP A 48 3.15 9.81 -11.89
N PHE A 49 2.13 9.23 -11.24
CA PHE A 49 2.21 8.96 -9.81
C PHE A 49 1.48 7.68 -9.41
N LEU A 50 1.78 7.22 -8.20
CA LEU A 50 1.19 6.03 -7.59
C LEU A 50 0.54 6.39 -6.26
N LEU A 51 -0.75 6.09 -6.12
CA LEU A 51 -1.46 6.10 -4.86
C LEU A 51 -1.23 4.75 -4.20
N THR A 52 -0.46 4.71 -3.13
CA THR A 52 0.00 3.44 -2.53
C THR A 52 -0.89 2.92 -1.41
N GLY A 53 -1.94 3.66 -1.05
CA GLY A 53 -2.76 3.27 0.10
C GLY A 53 -1.89 3.07 1.34
N ASP A 54 -2.10 1.95 2.00
CA ASP A 54 -1.29 1.53 3.16
C ASP A 54 -0.29 0.43 2.80
N THR A 55 0.16 0.35 1.54
CA THR A 55 1.19 -0.60 1.10
C THR A 55 2.60 -0.02 1.33
N LEU A 56 2.86 1.18 0.83
CA LEU A 56 4.15 1.87 0.94
C LEU A 56 3.94 3.30 1.46
N PHE A 57 4.63 3.64 2.54
CA PHE A 57 4.67 4.97 3.13
C PHE A 57 6.01 5.66 2.86
N VAL A 58 6.13 6.91 3.24
CA VAL A 58 7.42 7.62 3.23
C VAL A 58 8.30 7.10 4.36
N GLY A 59 9.32 6.32 4.00
CA GLY A 59 10.28 5.73 4.94
C GLY A 59 9.79 4.48 5.69
N ALA A 60 8.58 3.96 5.38
CA ALA A 60 7.98 2.82 6.06
C ALA A 60 7.06 2.02 5.14
N VAL A 61 6.46 0.96 5.65
CA VAL A 61 5.41 0.15 5.00
C VAL A 61 4.23 -0.08 5.93
N GLY A 62 3.09 -0.50 5.38
CA GLY A 62 1.90 -0.81 6.16
C GLY A 62 2.10 -1.99 7.12
N ARG A 63 1.39 -1.97 8.25
CA ARG A 63 1.41 -3.08 9.21
C ARG A 63 0.67 -4.30 8.65
N PRO A 64 1.20 -5.52 8.83
CA PRO A 64 0.61 -6.73 8.25
C PRO A 64 -0.32 -7.49 9.18
N ASP A 65 -0.51 -7.05 10.42
CA ASP A 65 -1.16 -7.87 11.46
C ASP A 65 -2.68 -7.68 11.56
N LEU A 66 -3.24 -6.68 10.86
CA LEU A 66 -4.68 -6.37 10.94
C LEU A 66 -5.58 -7.56 10.57
N PRO A 67 -5.28 -8.37 9.53
CA PRO A 67 -6.08 -9.53 9.19
C PRO A 67 -5.97 -10.72 10.17
N GLY A 68 -5.12 -10.62 11.21
CA GLY A 68 -4.90 -11.69 12.18
C GLY A 68 -3.94 -12.79 11.73
N ARG A 69 -3.25 -12.62 10.60
CA ARG A 69 -2.27 -13.56 10.01
C ARG A 69 -0.93 -12.85 9.68
N ALA A 70 -0.37 -12.16 10.65
CA ALA A 70 0.73 -11.21 10.47
C ALA A 70 1.89 -11.73 9.61
N HIS A 71 2.37 -12.95 9.87
CA HIS A 71 3.50 -13.52 9.13
C HIS A 71 3.19 -13.75 7.63
N THR A 72 2.02 -14.32 7.32
CA THR A 72 1.57 -14.53 5.93
C THR A 72 1.38 -13.20 5.23
N SER A 73 0.72 -12.25 5.89
CA SER A 73 0.47 -10.91 5.34
C SER A 73 1.76 -10.12 5.14
N ALA A 74 2.75 -10.27 6.01
CA ALA A 74 4.08 -9.68 5.83
C ALA A 74 4.79 -10.25 4.59
N ALA A 75 4.68 -11.56 4.35
CA ALA A 75 5.22 -12.19 3.15
C ALA A 75 4.51 -11.70 1.88
N GLU A 76 3.17 -11.57 1.91
CA GLU A 76 2.39 -11.00 0.81
C GLU A 76 2.77 -9.53 0.54
N LEU A 77 2.99 -8.74 1.60
CA LEU A 77 3.42 -7.35 1.50
C LEU A 77 4.80 -7.24 0.84
N TYR A 78 5.74 -8.08 1.23
CA TYR A 78 7.06 -8.15 0.61
C TYR A 78 6.95 -8.41 -0.90
N GLU A 79 6.17 -9.42 -1.30
CA GLU A 79 5.95 -9.72 -2.72
C GLU A 79 5.28 -8.55 -3.46
N SER A 80 4.28 -7.92 -2.85
CA SER A 80 3.61 -6.75 -3.43
C SER A 80 4.59 -5.60 -3.69
N LEU A 81 5.49 -5.33 -2.74
CA LEU A 81 6.51 -4.31 -2.88
C LEU A 81 7.53 -4.67 -3.96
N HIS A 82 8.13 -5.87 -3.89
CA HIS A 82 9.26 -6.24 -4.74
C HIS A 82 8.86 -6.65 -6.15
N SER A 83 7.74 -7.35 -6.33
CA SER A 83 7.32 -7.84 -7.65
C SER A 83 6.46 -6.85 -8.43
N LYS A 84 5.85 -5.86 -7.78
CA LYS A 84 4.96 -4.89 -8.42
C LYS A 84 5.48 -3.47 -8.32
N LEU A 85 5.68 -2.94 -7.12
CA LEU A 85 6.02 -1.52 -6.96
C LEU A 85 7.45 -1.21 -7.37
N LEU A 86 8.42 -1.99 -6.88
CA LEU A 86 9.82 -1.76 -7.20
C LEU A 86 10.22 -2.07 -8.65
N CYS A 87 9.32 -2.64 -9.44
CA CYS A 87 9.50 -2.83 -10.89
C CYS A 87 9.04 -1.61 -11.72
N LEU A 88 8.40 -0.62 -11.07
CA LEU A 88 7.89 0.59 -11.73
C LEU A 88 9.02 1.63 -11.94
N PRO A 89 8.79 2.63 -12.81
CA PRO A 89 9.76 3.71 -13.02
C PRO A 89 10.13 4.45 -11.74
N GLU A 90 11.40 4.68 -11.52
CA GLU A 90 11.93 5.34 -10.31
C GLU A 90 11.48 6.80 -10.15
N THR A 91 11.09 7.44 -11.25
CA THR A 91 10.61 8.83 -11.30
C THR A 91 9.21 9.00 -10.75
N LEU A 92 8.47 7.89 -10.47
CA LEU A 92 7.13 7.97 -9.93
C LEU A 92 7.07 8.70 -8.59
N GLU A 93 6.16 9.64 -8.49
CA GLU A 93 5.75 10.23 -7.23
C GLU A 93 4.88 9.23 -6.46
N ILE A 94 5.10 9.10 -5.16
CA ILE A 94 4.41 8.17 -4.27
C ILE A 94 3.56 8.96 -3.30
N TYR A 95 2.25 8.67 -3.28
CA TYR A 95 1.27 9.28 -2.40
C TYR A 95 0.60 8.22 -1.53
N PRO A 96 1.03 8.06 -0.28
CA PRO A 96 0.40 7.15 0.67
C PRO A 96 -0.87 7.75 1.29
N THR A 97 -1.70 6.91 1.91
CA THR A 97 -2.90 7.35 2.63
C THR A 97 -2.56 8.03 3.95
N HIS A 98 -1.49 7.61 4.62
CA HIS A 98 -1.10 8.06 5.94
C HIS A 98 0.35 8.56 5.99
N PHE A 99 0.63 9.37 7.01
CA PHE A 99 1.96 9.85 7.38
C PHE A 99 2.12 9.82 8.90
N ALA A 100 3.20 10.35 9.45
CA ALA A 100 3.54 10.27 10.88
C ALA A 100 2.35 10.56 11.79
N GLY A 101 2.13 9.70 12.80
CA GLY A 101 1.03 9.77 13.75
C GLY A 101 -0.11 8.78 13.49
N SER A 102 -0.13 8.10 12.34
CA SER A 102 -1.12 7.04 12.09
C SER A 102 -0.73 5.72 12.76
N ALA A 103 -1.74 4.95 13.18
CA ALA A 103 -1.58 3.59 13.70
C ALA A 103 -1.35 2.53 12.59
N CYS A 104 -1.40 2.91 11.31
CA CYS A 104 -1.32 1.97 10.18
C CYS A 104 0.11 1.52 9.83
N GLY A 105 1.13 2.10 10.47
CA GLY A 105 2.52 1.70 10.32
C GLY A 105 3.40 2.34 11.37
N ALA A 106 4.65 1.88 11.45
CA ALA A 106 5.67 2.43 12.36
C ALA A 106 6.77 3.12 11.56
N GLY A 107 7.34 4.19 12.10
CA GLY A 107 8.50 4.87 11.50
C GLY A 107 8.20 5.76 10.28
N MET A 108 6.93 6.05 10.01
CA MET A 108 6.53 6.92 8.91
C MET A 108 7.06 8.34 9.08
N SER A 109 7.51 8.94 7.98
CA SER A 109 7.86 10.36 7.91
C SER A 109 6.61 11.25 7.99
N GLY A 110 6.79 12.52 8.43
CA GLY A 110 5.76 13.55 8.34
C GLY A 110 5.54 14.12 6.92
N LYS A 111 6.29 13.64 5.91
CA LYS A 111 6.13 14.08 4.52
C LYS A 111 4.91 13.42 3.89
N PRO A 112 4.08 14.16 3.13
CA PRO A 112 2.88 13.60 2.50
C PRO A 112 3.18 12.80 1.23
N CYS A 113 4.34 12.95 0.62
CA CYS A 113 4.73 12.27 -0.61
C CYS A 113 6.25 12.05 -0.66
N THR A 114 6.65 11.19 -1.58
CA THR A 114 8.05 10.86 -1.89
C THR A 114 8.19 10.46 -3.36
N THR A 115 9.32 9.91 -3.77
CA THR A 115 9.50 9.25 -5.07
C THR A 115 9.92 7.80 -4.86
N LEU A 116 9.65 6.95 -5.85
CA LEU A 116 10.07 5.56 -5.79
C LEU A 116 11.61 5.42 -5.70
N ALA A 117 12.36 6.28 -6.39
CA ALA A 117 13.82 6.34 -6.28
C ALA A 117 14.29 6.64 -4.86
N PHE A 118 13.63 7.58 -4.18
CA PHE A 118 13.98 7.92 -2.80
C PHE A 118 13.70 6.75 -1.85
N GLU A 119 12.53 6.12 -1.97
CA GLU A 119 12.18 4.97 -1.13
C GLU A 119 13.11 3.78 -1.37
N ARG A 120 13.43 3.43 -2.62
CA ARG A 120 14.40 2.36 -2.95
C ARG A 120 15.75 2.58 -2.26
N ARG A 121 16.18 3.81 -2.12
CA ARG A 121 17.49 4.16 -1.58
C ARG A 121 17.50 4.29 -0.06
N PHE A 122 16.44 4.84 0.53
CA PHE A 122 16.45 5.29 1.92
C PHE A 122 15.42 4.59 2.83
N ASN A 123 14.45 3.86 2.28
CA ASN A 123 13.55 3.06 3.10
C ASN A 123 14.25 1.75 3.48
N PRO A 124 14.61 1.55 4.76
CA PRO A 124 15.41 0.41 5.17
C PRO A 124 14.71 -0.94 4.94
N LEU A 125 13.37 -0.94 4.87
CA LEU A 125 12.58 -2.16 4.68
C LEU A 125 12.60 -2.67 3.23
N LEU A 126 12.98 -1.84 2.25
CA LEU A 126 12.99 -2.23 0.84
C LEU A 126 14.32 -2.88 0.39
N SER A 127 15.34 -2.90 1.25
CA SER A 127 16.68 -3.41 0.93
C SER A 127 17.06 -4.69 1.68
N VAL A 128 16.20 -5.16 2.59
CA VAL A 128 16.47 -6.34 3.41
C VAL A 128 15.96 -7.63 2.77
N SER A 129 16.43 -8.79 3.24
CA SER A 129 15.90 -10.09 2.81
C SER A 129 14.43 -10.25 3.21
N LYS A 130 13.73 -11.17 2.55
CA LYS A 130 12.32 -11.47 2.87
C LYS A 130 12.14 -11.89 4.32
N GLU A 131 13.04 -12.71 4.84
CA GLU A 131 13.03 -13.21 6.22
C GLU A 131 13.20 -12.07 7.21
N GLU A 132 14.16 -11.17 6.95
CA GLU A 132 14.43 -10.01 7.78
C GLU A 132 13.28 -8.99 7.72
N PHE A 133 12.71 -8.77 6.52
CA PHE A 133 11.50 -7.94 6.36
C PHE A 133 10.36 -8.46 7.22
N ILE A 134 10.00 -9.76 7.07
CA ILE A 134 8.90 -10.37 7.83
C ILE A 134 9.15 -10.21 9.35
N SER A 135 10.36 -10.56 9.80
CA SER A 135 10.72 -10.42 11.22
C SER A 135 10.56 -8.98 11.69
N THR A 136 11.04 -8.01 10.91
CA THR A 136 11.02 -6.58 11.29
C THR A 136 9.60 -6.03 11.37
N VAL A 137 8.76 -6.29 10.33
CA VAL A 137 7.41 -5.70 10.28
C VAL A 137 6.40 -6.42 11.17
N THR A 138 6.74 -7.60 11.71
CA THR A 138 5.87 -8.32 12.67
C THR A 138 6.28 -8.09 14.12
N ASN A 139 7.46 -7.54 14.37
CA ASN A 139 7.94 -7.20 15.71
C ASN A 139 7.54 -5.75 16.08
N ASN A 140 7.29 -5.53 17.38
CA ASN A 140 7.01 -4.19 17.93
C ASN A 140 5.88 -3.41 17.25
N LEU A 141 4.84 -4.11 16.83
CA LEU A 141 3.66 -3.50 16.24
C LEU A 141 2.94 -2.63 17.27
N PRO A 142 2.46 -1.44 16.89
CA PRO A 142 1.61 -0.65 17.76
C PRO A 142 0.32 -1.41 18.07
N PRO A 143 -0.33 -1.18 19.23
CA PRO A 143 -1.59 -1.85 19.55
C PRO A 143 -2.61 -1.61 18.43
N LYS A 144 -3.47 -2.61 18.19
CA LYS A 144 -4.58 -2.45 17.26
C LYS A 144 -5.57 -1.44 17.83
N PRO A 145 -6.22 -0.63 16.98
CA PRO A 145 -7.34 0.20 17.44
C PRO A 145 -8.36 -0.63 18.18
N ALA A 146 -8.86 -0.13 19.32
CA ALA A 146 -9.83 -0.85 20.15
C ALA A 146 -11.13 -1.16 19.37
N GLU A 147 -11.50 -0.26 18.46
CA GLU A 147 -12.70 -0.33 17.64
C GLU A 147 -12.52 -1.13 16.33
N MET A 148 -11.40 -1.85 16.16
CA MET A 148 -11.07 -2.52 14.90
C MET A 148 -12.18 -3.47 14.42
N GLU A 149 -12.77 -4.26 15.33
CA GLU A 149 -13.84 -5.20 14.96
C GLU A 149 -15.11 -4.46 14.49
N GLU A 150 -15.46 -3.35 15.15
CA GLU A 150 -16.60 -2.52 14.77
C GLU A 150 -16.35 -1.84 13.40
N ILE A 151 -15.14 -1.32 13.17
CA ILE A 151 -14.72 -0.74 11.88
C ILE A 151 -14.85 -1.79 10.77
N LEU A 152 -14.35 -3.01 10.98
CA LEU A 152 -14.45 -4.10 10.00
C LEU A 152 -15.89 -4.49 9.71
N ARG A 153 -16.76 -4.55 10.74
CA ARG A 153 -18.19 -4.82 10.56
C ARG A 153 -18.87 -3.71 9.77
N SER A 154 -18.62 -2.46 10.14
CA SER A 154 -19.17 -1.28 9.46
C SER A 154 -18.77 -1.25 7.98
N ASN A 155 -17.50 -1.47 7.68
CA ASN A 155 -16.97 -1.50 6.30
C ASN A 155 -17.56 -2.63 5.44
N ARG A 156 -18.02 -3.71 6.08
CA ARG A 156 -18.74 -4.82 5.42
C ARG A 156 -20.24 -4.58 5.30
N GLY A 157 -20.75 -3.46 5.80
CA GLY A 157 -22.18 -3.16 5.87
C GLY A 157 -22.94 -4.05 6.85
N LEU A 158 -22.24 -4.62 7.84
CA LEU A 158 -22.82 -5.44 8.91
C LEU A 158 -23.07 -4.51 10.11
N ARG A 159 -24.33 -4.15 10.33
CA ARG A 159 -24.77 -3.41 11.52
C ARG A 159 -25.15 -4.37 12.65
#